data_3e1f5d370ebcb1f6a8e4c051fe9ef73b
#
_entry.id   3e1f5d370ebcb1f6a8e4c051fe9ef73b
#
_cell.length_a   1.000
_cell.length_b   1.000
_cell.length_c   1.000
_cell.angle_alpha   90.00
_cell.angle_beta   90.00
_cell.angle_gamma   90.00
#
_symmetry.space_group_name_H-M   'P 1'
#
loop_
_entity.id
_entity.type
_entity.pdbx_description
1 polymer ?
#
loop_
_entity_poly.entity_id
_entity_poly.type
_entity_poly.pdbx_seq_one_letter_code
_entity_poly.pdbx_strand_id
1 'polypeptide(L)'
;VSHALLNVLFIYAFGISQECIAAHALISFLFATYHHSRFKLPLNIESKLSLLVTTPGFHEPHHDVNIENNQSNYAFIFPVWDYMFSTYHQDTFEKKWDFCLSYSRDVDAIKSLIKPLSKDGGK
;
A
#
# COMPACT_ATOMS: atom_id res chain seq x y z
N VAL A 1 0.10 -10.76 14.24
CA VAL A 1 0.78 -11.34 15.43
C VAL A 1 2.09 -12.02 15.03
N SER A 2 2.15 -12.76 13.90
CA SER A 2 3.34 -13.50 13.48
C SER A 2 4.56 -12.62 13.18
N HIS A 3 4.39 -11.47 12.50
CA HIS A 3 5.49 -10.57 12.15
C HIS A 3 6.16 -9.93 13.37
N ALA A 4 5.38 -9.54 14.37
CA ALA A 4 5.93 -8.96 15.59
C ALA A 4 6.79 -9.98 16.35
N LEU A 5 6.35 -11.23 16.44
CA LEU A 5 7.11 -12.30 17.10
C LEU A 5 8.42 -12.60 16.35
N LEU A 6 8.38 -12.69 15.02
CA LEU A 6 9.57 -12.88 14.20
C LEU A 6 10.56 -11.74 14.40
N ASN A 7 10.10 -10.49 14.38
CA ASN A 7 10.96 -9.34 14.64
C ASN A 7 11.62 -9.42 16.01
N VAL A 8 10.89 -9.77 17.05
CA VAL A 8 11.45 -9.96 18.41
C VAL A 8 12.52 -11.05 18.41
N LEU A 9 12.25 -12.19 17.78
CA LEU A 9 13.23 -13.27 17.68
C LEU A 9 14.51 -12.83 16.95
N PHE A 10 14.37 -12.10 15.84
CA PHE A 10 15.51 -11.56 15.09
C PHE A 10 16.32 -10.56 15.94
N ILE A 11 15.67 -9.67 16.67
CA ILE A 11 16.32 -8.70 17.56
C ILE A 11 17.18 -9.43 18.59
N TYR A 12 16.63 -10.43 19.26
CA TYR A 12 17.36 -11.20 20.27
C TYR A 12 18.46 -12.08 19.66
N ALA A 13 18.20 -12.73 18.52
CA ALA A 13 19.16 -13.62 17.88
C ALA A 13 20.40 -12.88 17.34
N PHE A 14 20.22 -11.66 16.84
CA PHE A 14 21.28 -10.87 16.20
C PHE A 14 21.81 -9.71 17.07
N GLY A 15 21.30 -9.54 18.28
CA GLY A 15 21.73 -8.47 19.20
C GLY A 15 21.50 -7.06 18.63
N ILE A 16 20.39 -6.86 17.91
CA ILE A 16 20.08 -5.57 17.26
C ILE A 16 19.82 -4.52 18.33
N SER A 17 20.51 -3.38 18.23
CA SER A 17 20.36 -2.31 19.20
C SER A 17 19.01 -1.56 19.08
N GLN A 18 18.58 -0.92 20.15
CA GLN A 18 17.32 -0.16 20.17
C GLN A 18 17.34 1.00 19.16
N GLU A 19 18.51 1.61 18.94
CA GLU A 19 18.69 2.69 17.97
C GLU A 19 18.47 2.20 16.55
N CYS A 20 18.95 1.00 16.21
CA CYS A 20 18.70 0.38 14.90
C CYS A 20 17.21 0.08 14.71
N ILE A 21 16.52 -0.39 15.74
CA ILE A 21 15.08 -0.65 15.68
C ILE A 21 14.32 0.67 15.48
N ALA A 22 14.67 1.71 16.22
CA ALA A 22 14.06 3.02 16.10
C ALA A 22 14.28 3.64 14.71
N ALA A 23 15.51 3.54 14.19
CA ALA A 23 15.85 4.01 12.85
C ALA A 23 15.07 3.25 11.78
N HIS A 24 15.00 1.92 11.88
CA HIS A 24 14.19 1.09 10.97
C HIS A 24 12.71 1.48 11.02
N ALA A 25 12.14 1.66 12.20
CA ALA A 25 10.75 2.05 12.36
C ALA A 25 10.46 3.43 11.74
N LEU A 26 11.36 4.40 11.95
CA LEU A 26 11.23 5.73 11.35
C LEU A 26 11.31 5.68 9.82
N ILE A 27 12.30 5.00 9.27
CA ILE A 27 12.46 4.84 7.82
C ILE A 27 11.23 4.15 7.23
N SER A 28 10.76 3.06 7.85
CA SER A 28 9.57 2.36 7.41
C SER A 28 8.33 3.24 7.44
N PHE A 29 8.15 4.03 8.48
CA PHE A 29 7.04 4.98 8.58
C PHE A 29 7.08 6.03 7.47
N LEU A 30 8.25 6.60 7.20
CA LEU A 30 8.42 7.62 6.14
C LEU A 30 8.13 7.02 4.76
N PHE A 31 8.64 5.82 4.45
CA PHE A 31 8.37 5.16 3.19
C PHE A 31 6.89 4.75 3.05
N ALA A 32 6.28 4.19 4.10
CA ALA A 32 4.85 3.90 4.10
C ALA A 32 4.01 5.14 3.79
N THR A 33 4.32 6.25 4.45
CA THR A 33 3.63 7.53 4.21
C THR A 33 3.86 8.04 2.78
N TYR A 34 5.07 7.89 2.26
CA TYR A 34 5.42 8.35 0.92
C TYR A 34 4.69 7.54 -0.17
N HIS A 35 4.81 6.22 -0.19
CA HIS A 35 4.22 5.43 -1.27
C HIS A 35 2.68 5.32 -1.19
N HIS A 36 2.09 5.56 -0.02
CA HIS A 36 0.63 5.74 0.13
C HIS A 36 0.16 7.18 -0.10
N SER A 37 1.07 8.11 -0.38
CA SER A 37 0.69 9.48 -0.67
C SER A 37 0.09 9.59 -2.09
N ARG A 38 -0.71 10.64 -2.32
CA ARG A 38 -1.20 10.99 -3.66
C ARG A 38 -0.19 11.82 -4.45
N PHE A 39 1.06 11.85 -4.03
CA PHE A 39 2.09 12.61 -4.70
C PHE A 39 2.42 11.96 -6.05
N LYS A 40 2.21 12.69 -7.14
CA LYS A 40 2.48 12.23 -8.49
C LYS A 40 3.72 12.92 -9.03
N LEU A 41 4.73 12.14 -9.36
CA LEU A 41 5.88 12.61 -10.10
C LEU A 41 5.58 12.60 -11.60
N PRO A 42 6.26 13.45 -12.41
CA PRO A 42 6.27 13.28 -13.86
C PRO A 42 6.73 11.86 -14.23
N LEU A 43 6.04 11.24 -15.18
CA LEU A 43 6.23 9.82 -15.53
C LEU A 43 7.68 9.46 -15.85
N ASN A 44 8.39 10.36 -16.55
CA ASN A 44 9.80 10.18 -16.90
C ASN A 44 10.75 10.17 -15.69
N ILE A 45 10.38 10.82 -14.60
CA ILE A 45 11.11 10.82 -13.33
C ILE A 45 10.69 9.59 -12.51
N GLU A 46 9.40 9.35 -12.39
CA GLU A 46 8.85 8.28 -11.60
C GLU A 46 9.31 6.90 -12.07
N SER A 47 9.28 6.63 -13.37
CA SER A 47 9.74 5.37 -13.96
C SER A 47 11.24 5.10 -13.75
N LYS A 48 12.07 6.14 -13.69
CA LYS A 48 13.50 6.00 -13.39
C LYS A 48 13.75 5.84 -11.89
N LEU A 49 13.04 6.62 -11.07
CA LEU A 49 13.17 6.56 -9.61
C LEU A 49 12.70 5.22 -9.06
N SER A 50 11.64 4.65 -9.65
CA SER A 50 11.09 3.36 -9.28
C SER A 50 12.00 2.16 -9.59
N LEU A 51 13.12 2.36 -10.28
CA LEU A 51 14.16 1.32 -10.39
C LEU A 51 14.98 1.19 -9.11
N LEU A 52 15.03 2.24 -8.30
CA LEU A 52 15.85 2.32 -7.09
C LEU A 52 15.01 2.25 -5.82
N VAL A 53 13.87 2.92 -5.81
CA VAL A 53 13.03 3.08 -4.62
C VAL A 53 11.55 2.96 -4.99
N THR A 54 10.75 2.35 -4.14
CA THR A 54 9.31 2.22 -4.32
C THR A 54 8.65 3.61 -4.29
N THR A 55 8.08 4.00 -5.43
CA THR A 55 7.34 5.26 -5.58
C THR A 55 5.83 5.02 -5.42
N PRO A 56 5.02 6.07 -5.21
CA PRO A 56 3.57 5.93 -5.18
C PRO A 56 3.01 5.24 -6.42
N GLY A 57 3.43 5.66 -7.64
CA GLY A 57 2.98 5.03 -8.88
C GLY A 57 3.44 3.58 -9.05
N PHE A 58 4.63 3.23 -8.54
CA PHE A 58 5.08 1.84 -8.52
C PHE A 58 4.21 0.97 -7.61
N HIS A 59 3.78 1.50 -6.48
CA HIS A 59 2.99 0.77 -5.48
C HIS A 59 1.48 0.74 -5.78
N GLU A 60 1.00 1.61 -6.68
CA GLU A 60 -0.42 1.70 -7.04
C GLU A 60 -1.03 0.35 -7.47
N PRO A 61 -0.42 -0.49 -8.33
CA PRO A 61 -0.99 -1.78 -8.73
C PRO A 61 -1.31 -2.71 -7.57
N HIS A 62 -0.49 -2.68 -6.52
CA HIS A 62 -0.68 -3.48 -5.31
C HIS A 62 -2.01 -3.19 -4.59
N HIS A 63 -2.59 -2.03 -4.80
CA HIS A 63 -3.87 -1.61 -4.22
C HIS A 63 -5.06 -1.73 -5.19
N ASP A 64 -4.88 -2.32 -6.37
CA ASP A 64 -5.97 -2.52 -7.32
C ASP A 64 -7.03 -3.47 -6.75
N VAL A 65 -8.28 -3.23 -7.11
CA VAL A 65 -9.41 -4.11 -6.75
C VAL A 65 -9.33 -5.47 -7.43
N ASN A 66 -8.69 -5.53 -8.60
CA ASN A 66 -8.47 -6.78 -9.30
C ASN A 66 -7.34 -7.57 -8.64
N ILE A 67 -7.66 -8.78 -8.20
CA ILE A 67 -6.72 -9.65 -7.51
C ILE A 67 -5.50 -10.01 -8.37
N GLU A 68 -5.64 -10.05 -9.69
CA GLU A 68 -4.52 -10.33 -10.60
C GLU A 68 -3.49 -9.19 -10.60
N ASN A 69 -3.94 -7.96 -10.40
CA ASN A 69 -3.07 -6.79 -10.37
C ASN A 69 -2.47 -6.58 -8.97
N ASN A 70 -3.28 -6.76 -7.92
CA ASN A 70 -2.83 -6.49 -6.56
C ASN A 70 -1.80 -7.52 -6.03
N GLN A 71 -1.65 -8.65 -6.72
CA GLN A 71 -0.58 -9.61 -6.43
C GLN A 71 0.75 -9.25 -7.10
N SER A 72 1.06 -7.96 -7.15
CA SER A 72 2.27 -7.43 -7.75
C SER A 72 2.84 -6.28 -6.93
N ASN A 73 4.08 -5.88 -7.25
CA ASN A 73 4.75 -4.69 -6.71
C ASN A 73 4.73 -4.64 -5.16
N TYR A 74 5.17 -5.75 -4.54
CA TYR A 74 5.19 -5.91 -3.08
C TYR A 74 6.29 -5.14 -2.38
N ALA A 75 7.30 -4.68 -3.12
CA ALA A 75 8.47 -4.04 -2.53
C ALA A 75 8.09 -2.82 -1.69
N PHE A 76 8.59 -2.81 -0.46
CA PHE A 76 8.32 -1.72 0.48
C PHE A 76 9.25 -0.52 0.27
N ILE A 77 10.57 -0.77 0.10
CA ILE A 77 11.57 0.28 -0.14
C ILE A 77 12.27 0.06 -1.48
N PHE A 78 12.75 -1.16 -1.76
CA PHE A 78 13.59 -1.46 -2.90
C PHE A 78 12.88 -2.37 -3.91
N PRO A 79 12.48 -1.85 -5.08
CA PRO A 79 11.78 -2.60 -6.12
C PRO A 79 12.56 -3.79 -6.68
N VAL A 80 13.87 -3.85 -6.44
CA VAL A 80 14.74 -4.96 -6.87
C VAL A 80 14.18 -6.33 -6.47
N TRP A 81 13.45 -6.41 -5.38
CA TRP A 81 12.82 -7.66 -4.93
C TRP A 81 11.71 -8.10 -5.88
N ASP A 82 10.88 -7.17 -6.36
CA ASP A 82 9.83 -7.49 -7.34
C ASP A 82 10.42 -7.95 -8.68
N TYR A 83 11.53 -7.34 -9.10
CA TYR A 83 12.25 -7.81 -10.30
C TYR A 83 12.86 -9.19 -10.11
N MET A 84 13.47 -9.47 -8.95
CA MET A 84 14.08 -10.77 -8.63
C MET A 84 13.06 -11.90 -8.53
N PHE A 85 11.90 -11.62 -7.95
CA PHE A 85 10.84 -12.61 -7.74
C PHE A 85 9.77 -12.61 -8.83
N SER A 86 9.95 -11.81 -9.89
CA SER A 86 9.02 -11.68 -11.01
C SER A 86 7.60 -11.26 -10.58
N THR A 87 7.51 -10.45 -9.54
CA THR A 87 6.27 -9.86 -9.03
C THR A 87 6.04 -8.43 -9.53
N TYR A 88 6.92 -7.92 -10.39
CA TYR A 88 6.76 -6.63 -11.04
C TYR A 88 5.61 -6.66 -12.05
N HIS A 89 4.70 -5.70 -11.99
CA HIS A 89 3.60 -5.53 -12.95
C HIS A 89 4.08 -4.72 -14.16
N GLN A 90 3.94 -5.28 -15.38
CA GLN A 90 4.46 -4.68 -16.61
C GLN A 90 3.83 -3.32 -16.92
N ASP A 91 2.52 -3.19 -16.71
CA ASP A 91 1.76 -1.97 -17.03
C ASP A 91 1.73 -0.95 -15.87
N THR A 92 2.67 -1.04 -14.93
CA THR A 92 2.69 -0.24 -13.69
C THR A 92 2.45 1.26 -13.92
N PHE A 93 3.01 1.82 -14.99
CA PHE A 93 2.93 3.25 -15.30
C PHE A 93 2.01 3.60 -16.46
N GLU A 94 1.47 2.61 -17.18
CA GLU A 94 0.67 2.81 -18.39
C GLU A 94 -0.82 2.73 -18.09
N LYS A 95 -1.21 1.96 -17.10
CA LYS A 95 -2.59 1.67 -16.73
C LYS A 95 -3.07 2.59 -15.61
N LYS A 96 -4.32 2.96 -15.66
CA LYS A 96 -5.01 3.60 -14.55
C LYS A 96 -5.56 2.52 -13.63
N TRP A 97 -5.12 2.51 -12.39
CA TRP A 97 -5.49 1.52 -11.38
C TRP A 97 -6.82 1.89 -10.71
N ASP A 98 -7.62 0.89 -10.45
CA ASP A 98 -8.94 1.07 -9.84
C ASP A 98 -8.81 0.76 -8.34
N PHE A 99 -8.73 1.82 -7.55
CA PHE A 99 -8.72 1.65 -6.10
C PHE A 99 -10.15 1.43 -5.63
N CYS A 100 -10.42 0.28 -5.01
CA CYS A 100 -11.59 0.14 -4.17
C CYS A 100 -11.40 1.08 -2.96
N LEU A 101 -11.62 2.35 -3.21
CA LEU A 101 -11.93 3.21 -2.10
C LEU A 101 -13.22 2.64 -1.51
N SER A 102 -13.12 2.10 -0.33
CA SER A 102 -14.20 1.80 0.60
C SER A 102 -15.19 2.97 0.75
N TYR A 103 -14.87 4.11 0.17
CA TYR A 103 -15.64 5.35 0.18
C TYR A 103 -17.06 5.18 -0.38
N SER A 104 -17.28 4.37 -1.40
CA SER A 104 -18.63 4.10 -1.88
C SER A 104 -19.42 3.23 -0.89
N ARG A 105 -18.79 2.26 -0.26
CA ARG A 105 -19.40 1.45 0.80
C ARG A 105 -19.66 2.25 2.06
N ASP A 106 -18.72 3.11 2.45
CA ASP A 106 -18.84 3.95 3.64
C ASP A 106 -19.92 5.02 3.43
N VAL A 107 -20.02 5.59 2.25
CA VAL A 107 -21.12 6.53 1.90
C VAL A 107 -22.47 5.83 1.86
N ASP A 108 -22.52 4.60 1.37
CA ASP A 108 -23.78 3.83 1.37
C ASP A 108 -24.11 3.32 2.79
N ALA A 109 -23.12 2.96 3.59
CA ALA A 109 -23.28 2.65 5.01
C ALA A 109 -23.74 3.89 5.79
N ILE A 110 -23.13 5.04 5.58
CA ILE A 110 -23.55 6.30 6.19
C ILE A 110 -24.93 6.72 5.71
N LYS A 111 -25.24 6.58 4.42
CA LYS A 111 -26.58 6.83 3.87
C LYS A 111 -27.62 5.88 4.46
N SER A 112 -27.26 4.62 4.72
CA SER A 112 -28.16 3.66 5.36
C SER A 112 -28.44 4.01 6.83
N LEU A 113 -27.45 4.60 7.52
CA LEU A 113 -27.57 5.07 8.90
C LEU A 113 -28.39 6.39 9.00
N ILE A 114 -28.32 7.23 7.95
CA ILE A 114 -29.00 8.52 7.90
C ILE A 114 -30.40 8.38 7.25
N LYS A 115 -30.67 7.24 6.61
CA LYS A 115 -32.00 6.99 6.04
C LYS A 115 -33.02 7.07 7.17
N PRO A 116 -33.87 8.12 7.23
CA PRO A 116 -34.86 8.19 8.29
C PRO A 116 -35.67 6.91 8.25
N LEU A 117 -36.03 6.37 9.42
CA LEU A 117 -37.03 5.36 9.55
C LEU A 117 -38.31 5.94 8.92
N SER A 118 -38.43 5.81 7.61
CA SER A 118 -39.62 6.14 6.87
C SER A 118 -40.67 5.21 7.45
N LYS A 119 -41.55 5.76 8.25
CA LYS A 119 -42.80 5.10 8.63
C LYS A 119 -43.45 4.69 7.33
N ASP A 120 -43.42 3.41 7.01
CA ASP A 120 -44.42 2.82 6.10
C ASP A 120 -45.78 3.06 6.75
N GLY A 121 -46.31 4.22 6.42
CA GLY A 121 -47.71 4.55 6.66
C GLY A 121 -48.51 3.65 5.76
N GLY A 122 -49.12 2.66 6.37
CA GLY A 122 -50.04 1.80 5.69
C GLY A 122 -51.14 2.58 4.92
N LYS A 123 -51.46 2.09 3.77
CA LYS A 123 -52.79 2.01 3.22
C LYS A 123 -52.83 0.79 2.31
#